data_f4ddc50d03e8270bee826035fe4c8277
#
_entry.id   f4ddc50d03e8270bee826035fe4c8277
#
_cell.length_a   1.000
_cell.length_b   1.000
_cell.length_c   1.000
_cell.angle_alpha   90.00
_cell.angle_beta   90.00
_cell.angle_gamma   90.00
#
_symmetry.space_group_name_H-M   'P 1'
#
loop_
_entity.id
_entity.type
_entity.pdbx_description
1 polymer ?
#
loop_
_entity_poly.entity_id
_entity_poly.type
_entity_poly.pdbx_seq_one_letter_code
_entity_poly.pdbx_strand_id
1 'polypeptide(L)'
;RVPPGVDPAAYVKAGFLTGIVTGKVTSPLINKIESIELLGTMLGGYNVRSLIDLLQSDDTNLATAAVKALSKIVLVYDAFNDVWELSQTNSYAKQVIDAWANADWFTSRPTLPETITVTVFKVPGETNTDDLSPATEATSRPDIPLHALAMLETRQPGSLATIAELKQKGHSLAYVGDVIGTGSSRKSAINSVLWHIGADIPCVPNKRTGGYILGS
;
A
#
# COMPACT_ATOMS: atom_id res chain seq x y z
N ARG A 1 -13.75 -18.45 -12.75
CA ARG A 1 -12.60 -18.04 -13.58
C ARG A 1 -12.47 -16.54 -13.55
N VAL A 2 -11.28 -16.01 -13.24
CA VAL A 2 -11.03 -14.57 -13.23
C VAL A 2 -11.01 -14.06 -14.67
N PRO A 3 -11.69 -12.91 -14.98
CA PRO A 3 -11.69 -12.33 -16.32
C PRO A 3 -10.28 -11.97 -16.80
N PRO A 4 -10.02 -11.97 -18.12
CA PRO A 4 -8.76 -11.49 -18.67
C PRO A 4 -8.48 -10.02 -18.29
N GLY A 5 -7.23 -9.68 -18.03
CA GLY A 5 -6.81 -8.31 -17.67
C GLY A 5 -7.08 -7.91 -16.23
N VAL A 6 -7.63 -8.79 -15.41
CA VAL A 6 -7.90 -8.56 -13.98
C VAL A 6 -6.78 -9.15 -13.14
N ASP A 7 -6.33 -8.42 -12.12
CA ASP A 7 -5.43 -8.98 -11.10
C ASP A 7 -6.19 -10.06 -10.29
N PRO A 8 -5.80 -11.34 -10.40
CA PRO A 8 -6.52 -12.42 -9.74
C PRO A 8 -6.53 -12.28 -8.22
N ALA A 9 -5.43 -11.83 -7.62
CA ALA A 9 -5.33 -11.70 -6.16
C ALA A 9 -6.26 -10.58 -5.64
N ALA A 10 -6.25 -9.42 -6.29
CA ALA A 10 -7.13 -8.31 -5.94
C ALA A 10 -8.60 -8.67 -6.15
N TYR A 11 -8.94 -9.34 -7.25
CA TYR A 11 -10.31 -9.78 -7.55
C TYR A 11 -10.84 -10.74 -6.48
N VAL A 12 -10.06 -11.77 -6.13
CA VAL A 12 -10.45 -12.75 -5.11
C VAL A 12 -10.57 -12.10 -3.73
N LYS A 13 -9.61 -11.23 -3.36
CA LYS A 13 -9.65 -10.48 -2.10
C LYS A 13 -10.92 -9.62 -2.01
N ALA A 14 -11.21 -8.85 -3.04
CA ALA A 14 -12.42 -8.00 -3.07
C ALA A 14 -13.70 -8.84 -2.96
N GLY A 15 -13.78 -9.95 -3.69
CA GLY A 15 -14.91 -10.88 -3.63
C GLY A 15 -15.11 -11.50 -2.25
N PHE A 16 -14.04 -11.91 -1.58
CA PHE A 16 -14.08 -12.44 -0.22
C PHE A 16 -14.56 -11.39 0.79
N LEU A 17 -13.98 -10.20 0.78
CA LEU A 17 -14.36 -9.11 1.68
C LEU A 17 -15.83 -8.67 1.46
N THR A 18 -16.23 -8.54 0.19
CA THR A 18 -17.63 -8.26 -0.17
C THR A 18 -18.57 -9.35 0.32
N GLY A 19 -18.14 -10.61 0.23
CA GLY A 19 -18.89 -11.76 0.76
C GLY A 19 -19.14 -11.66 2.27
N ILE A 20 -18.16 -11.21 3.04
CA ILE A 20 -18.30 -11.00 4.49
C ILE A 20 -19.28 -9.86 4.78
N VAL A 21 -19.13 -8.73 4.10
CA VAL A 21 -19.99 -7.57 4.32
C VAL A 21 -21.45 -7.88 4.00
N THR A 22 -21.70 -8.60 2.91
CA THR A 22 -23.06 -9.02 2.49
C THR A 22 -23.60 -10.22 3.28
N GLY A 23 -22.82 -10.83 4.16
CA GLY A 23 -23.21 -12.00 4.94
C GLY A 23 -23.22 -13.33 4.18
N LYS A 24 -22.69 -13.35 2.95
CA LYS A 24 -22.54 -14.58 2.13
C LYS A 24 -21.35 -15.44 2.60
N VAL A 25 -20.40 -14.84 3.27
CA VAL A 25 -19.20 -15.48 3.83
C VAL A 25 -19.08 -15.08 5.29
N THR A 26 -18.67 -16.01 6.13
CA THR A 26 -18.30 -15.75 7.53
C THR A 26 -16.82 -15.97 7.72
N SER A 27 -16.18 -15.16 8.56
CA SER A 27 -14.76 -15.31 8.90
C SER A 27 -14.60 -15.21 10.42
N PRO A 28 -13.83 -16.08 11.06
CA PRO A 28 -13.49 -15.93 12.48
C PRO A 28 -12.41 -14.87 12.73
N LEU A 29 -11.76 -14.36 11.68
CA LEU A 29 -10.61 -13.48 11.78
C LEU A 29 -10.95 -12.00 11.60
N ILE A 30 -11.97 -11.71 10.79
CA ILE A 30 -12.35 -10.33 10.45
C ILE A 30 -13.87 -10.20 10.43
N ASN A 31 -14.37 -9.09 10.92
CA ASN A 31 -15.80 -8.74 10.92
C ASN A 31 -16.18 -7.86 9.72
N LYS A 32 -17.45 -7.45 9.63
CA LYS A 32 -17.96 -6.62 8.53
C LYS A 32 -17.29 -5.25 8.45
N ILE A 33 -17.09 -4.57 9.58
CA ILE A 33 -16.46 -3.24 9.62
C ILE A 33 -15.01 -3.31 9.17
N GLU A 34 -14.24 -4.24 9.70
CA GLU A 34 -12.86 -4.49 9.27
C GLU A 34 -12.77 -4.83 7.77
N SER A 35 -13.76 -5.59 7.26
CA SER A 35 -13.83 -5.90 5.83
C SER A 35 -14.08 -4.66 4.97
N ILE A 36 -14.91 -3.70 5.43
CA ILE A 36 -15.12 -2.42 4.75
C ILE A 36 -13.84 -1.57 4.78
N GLU A 37 -13.15 -1.52 5.91
CA GLU A 37 -11.87 -0.81 6.03
C GLU A 37 -10.83 -1.38 5.07
N LEU A 38 -10.71 -2.70 4.98
CA LEU A 38 -9.81 -3.38 4.04
C LEU A 38 -10.21 -3.13 2.58
N LEU A 39 -11.50 -3.13 2.25
CA LEU A 39 -11.99 -2.70 0.93
C LEU A 39 -11.56 -1.27 0.62
N GLY A 40 -11.64 -0.36 1.59
CA GLY A 40 -11.20 1.03 1.45
C GLY A 40 -9.70 1.22 1.18
N THR A 41 -8.87 0.21 1.45
CA THR A 41 -7.43 0.24 1.16
C THR A 41 -7.07 -0.32 -0.21
N MET A 42 -8.01 -0.91 -0.93
CA MET A 42 -7.74 -1.54 -2.23
C MET A 42 -7.61 -0.51 -3.34
N LEU A 43 -6.74 -0.80 -4.30
CA LEU A 43 -6.59 -0.05 -5.55
C LEU A 43 -7.18 -0.84 -6.71
N GLY A 44 -7.43 -0.17 -7.85
CA GLY A 44 -7.86 -0.82 -9.08
C GLY A 44 -9.38 -0.96 -9.26
N GLY A 45 -10.19 -0.38 -8.38
CA GLY A 45 -11.64 -0.29 -8.54
C GLY A 45 -12.46 -1.53 -8.16
N TYR A 46 -11.84 -2.65 -7.82
CA TYR A 46 -12.52 -3.91 -7.47
C TYR A 46 -13.45 -3.82 -6.25
N ASN A 47 -13.25 -2.83 -5.41
CA ASN A 47 -13.91 -2.58 -4.15
C ASN A 47 -15.03 -1.54 -4.25
N VAL A 48 -15.00 -0.69 -5.27
CA VAL A 48 -15.79 0.56 -5.33
C VAL A 48 -17.29 0.27 -5.34
N ARG A 49 -17.75 -0.64 -6.18
CA ARG A 49 -19.20 -0.96 -6.27
C ARG A 49 -19.77 -1.44 -4.94
N SER A 50 -19.06 -2.33 -4.27
CA SER A 50 -19.50 -2.86 -2.97
C SER A 50 -19.60 -1.77 -1.91
N LEU A 51 -18.70 -0.79 -1.93
CA LEU A 51 -18.74 0.34 -1.01
C LEU A 51 -19.89 1.30 -1.33
N ILE A 52 -20.20 1.54 -2.62
CA ILE A 52 -21.35 2.36 -3.02
C ILE A 52 -22.66 1.72 -2.59
N ASP A 53 -22.81 0.41 -2.78
CA ASP A 53 -24.00 -0.33 -2.38
C ASP A 53 -24.24 -0.22 -0.86
N LEU A 54 -23.18 -0.18 -0.06
CA LEU A 54 -23.24 -0.02 1.39
C LEU A 54 -23.69 1.37 1.87
N LEU A 55 -23.58 2.41 1.05
CA LEU A 55 -24.15 3.72 1.39
C LEU A 55 -25.67 3.69 1.57
N GLN A 56 -26.33 2.67 1.02
CA GLN A 56 -27.77 2.44 1.12
C GLN A 56 -28.13 1.41 2.21
N SER A 57 -27.17 1.01 3.05
CA SER A 57 -27.43 0.06 4.13
C SER A 57 -28.34 0.66 5.21
N ASP A 58 -29.30 -0.12 5.69
CA ASP A 58 -30.09 0.22 6.88
C ASP A 58 -29.25 0.20 8.17
N ASP A 59 -28.10 -0.51 8.17
CA ASP A 59 -27.15 -0.47 9.27
C ASP A 59 -26.26 0.79 9.14
N THR A 60 -26.52 1.76 10.00
CA THR A 60 -25.81 3.05 10.04
C THR A 60 -24.30 2.91 10.24
N ASN A 61 -23.86 1.85 10.94
CA ASN A 61 -22.43 1.61 11.16
C ASN A 61 -21.75 1.20 9.84
N LEU A 62 -22.40 0.32 9.05
CA LEU A 62 -21.89 -0.10 7.75
C LEU A 62 -21.88 1.06 6.76
N ALA A 63 -22.96 1.85 6.71
CA ALA A 63 -23.03 3.03 5.85
C ALA A 63 -21.95 4.06 6.19
N THR A 64 -21.75 4.34 7.48
CA THR A 64 -20.70 5.27 7.95
C THR A 64 -19.29 4.75 7.63
N ALA A 65 -19.03 3.46 7.80
CA ALA A 65 -17.76 2.85 7.43
C ALA A 65 -17.50 2.94 5.92
N ALA A 66 -18.55 2.75 5.10
CA ALA A 66 -18.47 2.90 3.63
C ALA A 66 -18.17 4.35 3.22
N VAL A 67 -18.77 5.35 3.87
CA VAL A 67 -18.40 6.77 3.66
C VAL A 67 -16.92 6.97 3.91
N LYS A 68 -16.42 6.50 5.05
CA LYS A 68 -15.01 6.64 5.44
C LYS A 68 -14.05 5.97 4.46
N ALA A 69 -14.46 4.82 3.91
CA ALA A 69 -13.69 4.09 2.91
C ALA A 69 -13.68 4.83 1.57
N LEU A 70 -14.83 5.21 1.05
CA LEU A 70 -14.98 5.92 -0.24
C LEU A 70 -14.32 7.30 -0.23
N SER A 71 -14.40 8.05 0.87
CA SER A 71 -13.78 9.36 1.00
C SER A 71 -12.26 9.35 0.82
N LYS A 72 -11.61 8.19 1.00
CA LYS A 72 -10.16 8.00 0.81
C LYS A 72 -9.78 7.49 -0.58
N ILE A 73 -10.75 7.06 -1.36
CA ILE A 73 -10.51 6.48 -2.69
C ILE A 73 -10.43 7.62 -3.70
N VAL A 74 -9.32 7.68 -4.40
CA VAL A 74 -9.05 8.66 -5.45
C VAL A 74 -9.24 8.00 -6.81
N LEU A 75 -9.66 8.76 -7.83
CA LEU A 75 -9.82 8.29 -9.21
C LEU A 75 -10.93 7.24 -9.39
N VAL A 76 -12.14 7.60 -9.00
CA VAL A 76 -13.35 6.77 -9.18
C VAL A 76 -14.21 7.24 -10.37
N TYR A 77 -13.59 7.46 -11.51
CA TYR A 77 -14.27 8.04 -12.69
C TYR A 77 -15.61 7.38 -13.00
N ASP A 78 -15.64 6.07 -13.13
CA ASP A 78 -16.84 5.33 -13.51
C ASP A 78 -17.92 5.32 -12.42
N ALA A 79 -17.50 5.52 -11.17
CA ALA A 79 -18.40 5.49 -10.02
C ALA A 79 -18.84 6.87 -9.54
N PHE A 80 -18.23 7.95 -10.03
CA PHE A 80 -18.59 9.30 -9.60
C PHE A 80 -20.07 9.60 -9.85
N ASN A 81 -20.57 9.30 -11.04
CA ASN A 81 -21.96 9.55 -11.39
C ASN A 81 -22.93 8.75 -10.51
N ASP A 82 -22.61 7.48 -10.21
CA ASP A 82 -23.43 6.64 -9.33
C ASP A 82 -23.55 7.27 -7.93
N VAL A 83 -22.43 7.74 -7.37
CA VAL A 83 -22.44 8.40 -6.06
C VAL A 83 -23.11 9.77 -6.12
N TRP A 84 -22.90 10.54 -7.20
CA TRP A 84 -23.56 11.84 -7.41
C TRP A 84 -25.07 11.70 -7.49
N GLU A 85 -25.58 10.78 -8.29
CA GLU A 85 -27.02 10.53 -8.40
C GLU A 85 -27.61 10.08 -7.07
N LEU A 86 -26.94 9.16 -6.38
CA LEU A 86 -27.36 8.69 -5.06
C LEU A 86 -27.35 9.83 -4.03
N SER A 87 -26.44 10.78 -4.12
CA SER A 87 -26.32 11.92 -3.19
C SER A 87 -27.52 12.85 -3.18
N GLN A 88 -28.36 12.81 -4.22
CA GLN A 88 -29.56 13.64 -4.29
C GLN A 88 -30.62 13.22 -3.26
N THR A 89 -30.58 11.97 -2.80
CA THR A 89 -31.56 11.40 -1.86
C THR A 89 -30.93 10.73 -0.63
N ASN A 90 -29.63 10.47 -0.67
CA ASN A 90 -28.90 9.73 0.39
C ASN A 90 -27.83 10.62 1.03
N SER A 91 -27.96 10.86 2.34
CA SER A 91 -27.04 11.72 3.08
C SER A 91 -25.61 11.15 3.21
N TYR A 92 -25.44 9.83 3.18
CA TYR A 92 -24.12 9.20 3.21
C TYR A 92 -23.38 9.40 1.89
N ALA A 93 -24.08 9.25 0.75
CA ALA A 93 -23.52 9.55 -0.56
C ALA A 93 -23.14 11.04 -0.68
N LYS A 94 -23.98 11.93 -0.12
CA LYS A 94 -23.66 13.36 -0.07
C LYS A 94 -22.38 13.63 0.70
N GLN A 95 -22.15 12.98 1.84
CA GLN A 95 -20.91 13.11 2.60
C GLN A 95 -19.69 12.68 1.78
N VAL A 96 -19.80 11.63 0.97
CA VAL A 96 -18.70 11.20 0.07
C VAL A 96 -18.40 12.26 -0.98
N ILE A 97 -19.43 12.82 -1.63
CA ILE A 97 -19.27 13.90 -2.61
C ILE A 97 -18.59 15.13 -1.96
N ASP A 98 -19.06 15.53 -0.78
CA ASP A 98 -18.49 16.66 -0.04
C ASP A 98 -17.02 16.40 0.32
N ALA A 99 -16.69 15.18 0.77
CA ALA A 99 -15.31 14.76 1.07
C ALA A 99 -14.39 14.79 -0.16
N TRP A 100 -14.88 14.34 -1.31
CA TRP A 100 -14.13 14.42 -2.57
C TRP A 100 -13.94 15.87 -3.04
N ALA A 101 -14.97 16.70 -2.95
CA ALA A 101 -14.90 18.12 -3.31
C ALA A 101 -13.91 18.90 -2.43
N ASN A 102 -13.84 18.56 -1.15
CA ASN A 102 -12.91 19.16 -0.19
C ASN A 102 -11.49 18.54 -0.24
N ALA A 103 -11.29 17.53 -1.04
CA ALA A 103 -10.03 16.76 -1.08
C ALA A 103 -9.62 16.20 0.30
N ASP A 104 -10.58 15.70 1.10
CA ASP A 104 -10.34 15.18 2.45
C ASP A 104 -9.31 14.07 2.48
N TRP A 105 -9.22 13.25 1.44
CA TRP A 105 -8.20 12.23 1.25
C TRP A 105 -6.76 12.78 1.27
N PHE A 106 -6.60 14.07 0.99
CA PHE A 106 -5.33 14.78 1.01
C PHE A 106 -5.19 15.67 2.26
N THR A 107 -6.19 16.48 2.55
CA THR A 107 -6.15 17.48 3.63
C THR A 107 -6.20 16.84 5.02
N SER A 108 -6.81 15.67 5.18
CA SER A 108 -6.88 14.92 6.44
C SER A 108 -5.60 14.14 6.79
N ARG A 109 -4.56 14.25 5.96
CA ARG A 109 -3.27 13.59 6.27
C ARG A 109 -2.63 14.22 7.52
N PRO A 110 -1.93 13.42 8.33
CA PRO A 110 -1.18 13.95 9.47
C PRO A 110 -0.18 15.02 9.00
N THR A 111 -0.04 16.06 9.78
CA THR A 111 1.02 17.05 9.57
C THR A 111 2.39 16.36 9.60
N LEU A 112 3.27 16.73 8.69
CA LEU A 112 4.64 16.21 8.72
C LEU A 112 5.32 16.65 10.04
N PRO A 113 6.04 15.76 10.71
CA PRO A 113 6.80 16.13 11.89
C PRO A 113 7.94 17.06 11.51
N GLU A 114 8.25 18.03 12.37
CA GLU A 114 9.38 18.96 12.18
C GLU A 114 10.73 18.23 12.20
N THR A 115 10.82 17.13 12.96
CA THR A 115 12.03 16.32 13.09
C THR A 115 11.70 14.84 13.03
N ILE A 116 12.60 14.06 12.45
CA ILE A 116 12.49 12.61 12.37
C ILE A 116 13.77 12.00 12.91
N THR A 117 13.66 11.10 13.88
CA THR A 117 14.79 10.30 14.36
C THR A 117 14.88 8.99 13.59
N VAL A 118 16.02 8.71 12.99
CA VAL A 118 16.24 7.50 12.20
C VAL A 118 17.54 6.79 12.62
N THR A 119 17.58 5.48 12.43
CA THR A 119 18.82 4.72 12.46
C THR A 119 19.39 4.69 11.05
N VAL A 120 20.64 5.10 10.88
CA VAL A 120 21.28 5.23 9.56
C VAL A 120 22.03 3.95 9.19
N PHE A 121 21.75 3.44 8.00
CA PHE A 121 22.57 2.50 7.27
C PHE A 121 23.22 3.24 6.11
N LYS A 122 24.54 3.46 6.15
CA LYS A 122 25.27 4.22 5.13
C LYS A 122 26.01 3.33 4.16
N VAL A 123 25.86 3.64 2.87
CA VAL A 123 26.66 3.10 1.77
C VAL A 123 27.41 4.25 1.11
N PRO A 124 28.75 4.34 1.24
CA PRO A 124 29.54 5.41 0.64
C PRO A 124 29.58 5.32 -0.89
N GLY A 125 29.66 6.48 -1.54
CA GLY A 125 29.78 6.60 -2.98
C GLY A 125 28.47 6.37 -3.72
N GLU A 126 28.57 6.12 -5.02
CA GLU A 126 27.44 5.83 -5.88
C GLU A 126 26.93 4.40 -5.64
N THR A 127 25.62 4.24 -5.59
CA THR A 127 24.96 2.94 -5.58
C THR A 127 23.98 2.90 -6.76
N ASN A 128 24.25 2.06 -7.73
CA ASN A 128 23.39 1.91 -8.90
C ASN A 128 22.28 0.88 -8.69
N THR A 129 21.39 0.76 -9.67
CA THR A 129 20.26 -0.17 -9.57
C THR A 129 20.67 -1.63 -9.59
N ASP A 130 21.80 -1.99 -10.17
CA ASP A 130 22.32 -3.36 -10.15
C ASP A 130 22.98 -3.72 -8.81
N ASP A 131 23.54 -2.74 -8.09
CA ASP A 131 23.98 -2.96 -6.70
C ASP A 131 22.80 -3.28 -5.77
N LEU A 132 21.65 -2.67 -6.02
CA LEU A 132 20.43 -2.81 -5.19
C LEU A 132 19.53 -3.96 -5.62
N SER A 133 19.54 -4.30 -6.91
CA SER A 133 18.68 -5.31 -7.52
C SER A 133 19.34 -5.86 -8.79
N PRO A 134 20.33 -6.76 -8.64
CA PRO A 134 21.13 -7.25 -9.76
C PRO A 134 20.31 -7.89 -10.87
N ALA A 135 20.49 -7.44 -12.12
CA ALA A 135 19.77 -7.98 -13.26
C ALA A 135 20.05 -9.47 -13.49
N THR A 136 21.25 -9.94 -13.12
CA THR A 136 21.65 -11.34 -13.20
C THR A 136 20.81 -12.26 -12.33
N GLU A 137 20.19 -11.74 -11.28
CA GLU A 137 19.34 -12.49 -10.36
C GLU A 137 17.83 -12.45 -10.73
N ALA A 138 17.46 -11.75 -11.79
CA ALA A 138 16.06 -11.56 -12.15
C ALA A 138 15.32 -12.86 -12.51
N THR A 139 16.03 -13.87 -13.04
CA THR A 139 15.45 -15.16 -13.39
C THR A 139 15.53 -16.19 -12.27
N SER A 140 16.59 -16.15 -11.46
CA SER A 140 16.81 -17.06 -10.34
C SER A 140 16.00 -16.68 -9.09
N ARG A 141 15.73 -15.38 -8.93
CA ARG A 141 15.04 -14.76 -7.78
C ARG A 141 13.91 -13.84 -8.26
N PRO A 142 12.80 -14.37 -8.81
CA PRO A 142 11.83 -13.59 -9.57
C PRO A 142 10.87 -12.75 -8.72
N ASP A 143 10.80 -12.97 -7.41
CA ASP A 143 9.95 -12.18 -6.51
C ASP A 143 10.76 -11.21 -5.64
N ILE A 144 10.07 -10.22 -5.07
CA ILE A 144 10.70 -9.18 -4.24
C ILE A 144 11.48 -9.78 -3.05
N PRO A 145 10.91 -10.68 -2.24
CA PRO A 145 11.62 -11.25 -1.10
C PRO A 145 12.93 -11.93 -1.46
N LEU A 146 12.92 -12.73 -2.52
CA LEU A 146 14.10 -13.46 -2.96
C LEU A 146 15.12 -12.55 -3.64
N HIS A 147 14.66 -11.64 -4.52
CA HIS A 147 15.57 -10.72 -5.22
C HIS A 147 16.27 -9.77 -4.25
N ALA A 148 15.57 -9.29 -3.23
CA ALA A 148 16.14 -8.42 -2.21
C ALA A 148 17.32 -9.06 -1.43
N LEU A 149 17.43 -10.40 -1.40
CA LEU A 149 18.56 -11.08 -0.77
C LEU A 149 19.90 -10.83 -1.50
N ALA A 150 19.86 -10.41 -2.75
CA ALA A 150 21.04 -10.06 -3.53
C ALA A 150 21.49 -8.58 -3.36
N MET A 151 20.71 -7.78 -2.61
CA MET A 151 21.02 -6.37 -2.42
C MET A 151 22.38 -6.17 -1.78
N LEU A 152 23.24 -5.38 -2.45
CA LEU A 152 24.61 -5.02 -2.01
C LEU A 152 25.56 -6.21 -1.80
N GLU A 153 25.21 -7.41 -2.27
CA GLU A 153 26.02 -8.60 -2.06
C GLU A 153 27.47 -8.43 -2.56
N THR A 154 27.64 -7.81 -3.73
CA THR A 154 28.94 -7.52 -4.33
C THR A 154 29.51 -6.17 -3.86
N ARG A 155 28.66 -5.15 -3.75
CA ARG A 155 29.07 -3.76 -3.47
C ARG A 155 29.54 -3.57 -2.03
N GLN A 156 28.84 -4.18 -1.08
CA GLN A 156 29.12 -4.08 0.36
C GLN A 156 28.68 -5.38 1.07
N PRO A 157 29.48 -6.43 1.01
CA PRO A 157 29.18 -7.71 1.65
C PRO A 157 28.83 -7.56 3.14
N GLY A 158 27.85 -8.34 3.62
CA GLY A 158 27.39 -8.27 5.00
C GLY A 158 26.36 -7.17 5.30
N SER A 159 25.97 -6.38 4.29
CA SER A 159 24.99 -5.29 4.45
C SER A 159 23.67 -5.74 5.05
N LEU A 160 23.14 -6.89 4.65
CA LEU A 160 21.86 -7.38 5.15
C LEU A 160 21.90 -7.74 6.64
N ALA A 161 23.00 -8.32 7.10
CA ALA A 161 23.21 -8.59 8.53
C ALA A 161 23.29 -7.27 9.33
N THR A 162 24.05 -6.30 8.84
CA THR A 162 24.14 -4.98 9.45
C THR A 162 22.78 -4.29 9.52
N ILE A 163 21.97 -4.34 8.46
CA ILE A 163 20.61 -3.76 8.46
C ILE A 163 19.73 -4.47 9.51
N ALA A 164 19.82 -5.79 9.62
CA ALA A 164 19.06 -6.55 10.61
C ALA A 164 19.42 -6.16 12.04
N GLU A 165 20.70 -5.95 12.34
CA GLU A 165 21.18 -5.45 13.64
C GLU A 165 20.69 -4.03 13.91
N LEU A 166 20.77 -3.14 12.92
CA LEU A 166 20.33 -1.75 13.05
C LEU A 166 18.83 -1.64 13.31
N LYS A 167 18.01 -2.53 12.76
CA LYS A 167 16.56 -2.61 13.05
C LYS A 167 16.25 -2.84 14.52
N GLN A 168 17.10 -3.55 15.24
CA GLN A 168 16.91 -3.85 16.67
C GLN A 168 16.99 -2.60 17.56
N LYS A 169 17.50 -1.48 17.04
CA LYS A 169 17.53 -0.19 17.76
C LYS A 169 16.17 0.47 17.91
N GLY A 170 15.13 -0.02 17.22
CA GLY A 170 13.74 0.41 17.40
C GLY A 170 13.34 1.70 16.67
N HIS A 171 14.25 2.35 15.96
CA HIS A 171 13.93 3.50 15.10
C HIS A 171 13.74 3.07 13.65
N SER A 172 13.00 3.87 12.89
CA SER A 172 12.92 3.71 11.43
C SER A 172 14.31 3.76 10.81
N LEU A 173 14.57 2.88 9.83
CA LEU A 173 15.85 2.88 9.14
C LEU A 173 15.88 3.90 7.99
N ALA A 174 17.03 4.56 7.85
CA ALA A 174 17.37 5.35 6.68
C ALA A 174 18.54 4.70 5.93
N TYR A 175 18.31 4.34 4.66
CA TYR A 175 19.38 4.05 3.72
C TYR A 175 19.98 5.38 3.26
N VAL A 176 21.26 5.60 3.52
CA VAL A 176 21.94 6.86 3.19
C VAL A 176 23.11 6.57 2.26
N GLY A 177 23.16 7.24 1.13
CA GLY A 177 24.24 7.17 0.15
C GLY A 177 24.58 8.54 -0.39
N ASP A 178 25.69 8.65 -1.13
CA ASP A 178 26.07 9.91 -1.76
C ASP A 178 25.24 10.09 -3.04
N VAL A 179 25.17 9.07 -3.91
CA VAL A 179 24.27 8.99 -5.08
C VAL A 179 23.58 7.64 -5.06
N ILE A 180 22.27 7.59 -5.19
CA ILE A 180 21.50 6.36 -5.07
C ILE A 180 20.58 6.13 -6.26
N GLY A 181 20.60 4.90 -6.81
CA GLY A 181 19.63 4.43 -7.78
C GLY A 181 19.89 4.91 -9.20
N THR A 182 21.12 5.17 -9.57
CA THR A 182 21.50 5.36 -10.99
C THR A 182 21.24 4.09 -11.79
N GLY A 183 20.92 4.22 -13.07
CA GLY A 183 20.57 3.09 -13.94
C GLY A 183 19.08 2.98 -14.22
N SER A 184 18.62 1.85 -14.76
CA SER A 184 17.30 1.71 -15.35
C SER A 184 16.25 0.97 -14.50
N SER A 185 16.64 0.04 -13.63
CA SER A 185 15.74 -0.85 -12.88
C SER A 185 15.24 -0.24 -11.55
N ARG A 186 14.79 1.01 -11.57
CA ARG A 186 14.46 1.78 -10.36
C ARG A 186 13.38 1.14 -9.48
N LYS A 187 12.38 0.50 -10.07
CA LYS A 187 11.29 -0.15 -9.31
C LYS A 187 11.79 -1.31 -8.47
N SER A 188 12.63 -2.18 -9.04
CA SER A 188 13.18 -3.33 -8.31
C SER A 188 14.17 -2.88 -7.26
N ALA A 189 15.01 -1.89 -7.55
CA ALA A 189 15.95 -1.32 -6.60
C ALA A 189 15.24 -0.77 -5.34
N ILE A 190 14.21 0.05 -5.53
CA ILE A 190 13.38 0.57 -4.43
C ILE A 190 12.75 -0.57 -3.62
N ASN A 191 12.18 -1.57 -4.29
CA ASN A 191 11.56 -2.71 -3.61
C ASN A 191 12.56 -3.51 -2.78
N SER A 192 13.79 -3.71 -3.29
CA SER A 192 14.85 -4.39 -2.53
C SER A 192 15.26 -3.62 -1.29
N VAL A 193 15.45 -2.31 -1.40
CA VAL A 193 15.75 -1.46 -0.23
C VAL A 193 14.61 -1.50 0.77
N LEU A 194 13.36 -1.27 0.33
CA LEU A 194 12.19 -1.29 1.21
C LEU A 194 11.96 -2.65 1.87
N TRP A 195 12.30 -3.75 1.19
CA TRP A 195 12.20 -5.08 1.78
C TRP A 195 13.03 -5.20 3.06
N HIS A 196 14.19 -4.58 3.10
CA HIS A 196 15.07 -4.66 4.25
C HIS A 196 14.83 -3.56 5.29
N ILE A 197 14.52 -2.33 4.88
CA ILE A 197 14.38 -1.20 5.82
C ILE A 197 12.93 -0.90 6.21
N GLY A 198 11.96 -1.34 5.43
CA GLY A 198 10.53 -1.09 5.67
C GLY A 198 9.89 -2.07 6.66
N ALA A 199 8.61 -1.82 6.94
CA ALA A 199 7.71 -2.67 7.71
C ALA A 199 6.69 -3.35 6.80
N ASP A 200 6.13 -4.46 7.27
CA ASP A 200 5.08 -5.18 6.54
C ASP A 200 3.81 -4.33 6.43
N ILE A 201 3.15 -4.42 5.29
CA ILE A 201 1.83 -3.80 5.08
C ILE A 201 0.79 -4.85 5.49
N PRO A 202 -0.11 -4.55 6.44
CA PRO A 202 -1.12 -5.50 6.87
C PRO A 202 -1.92 -6.06 5.68
N CYS A 203 -2.04 -7.38 5.59
CA CYS A 203 -2.77 -8.11 4.55
C CYS A 203 -2.24 -7.91 3.11
N VAL A 204 -1.04 -7.37 2.92
CA VAL A 204 -0.39 -7.23 1.61
C VAL A 204 0.91 -8.03 1.60
N PRO A 205 0.93 -9.23 0.99
CA PRO A 205 2.13 -10.05 0.94
C PRO A 205 3.19 -9.44 0.01
N ASN A 206 4.45 -9.78 0.27
CA ASN A 206 5.59 -9.46 -0.57
C ASN A 206 5.80 -7.96 -0.86
N LYS A 207 5.27 -7.08 0.00
CA LYS A 207 5.50 -5.64 -0.05
C LYS A 207 5.73 -5.09 1.34
N ARG A 208 6.54 -4.06 1.41
CA ARG A 208 6.81 -3.29 2.62
C ARG A 208 6.67 -1.80 2.37
N THR A 209 6.48 -1.06 3.43
CA THR A 209 6.36 0.40 3.41
C THR A 209 7.18 1.03 4.53
N GLY A 210 7.38 2.33 4.44
CA GLY A 210 8.18 3.06 5.43
C GLY A 210 9.68 2.95 5.18
N GLY A 211 10.47 3.47 6.14
CA GLY A 211 11.88 3.68 5.93
C GLY A 211 12.18 4.93 5.10
N TYR A 212 13.43 5.31 5.06
CA TYR A 212 13.88 6.52 4.37
C TYR A 212 15.04 6.18 3.44
N ILE A 213 15.08 6.85 2.28
CA ILE A 213 16.22 6.80 1.36
C ILE A 213 16.68 8.24 1.17
N LEU A 214 17.93 8.50 1.53
CA LEU A 214 18.54 9.83 1.51
C LEU A 214 19.81 9.80 0.66
N GLY A 215 19.81 10.58 -0.40
CA GLY A 215 20.93 10.72 -1.32
C GLY A 215 20.73 11.90 -2.26
N SER A 216 21.75 12.27 -2.99
CA SER A 216 21.69 13.32 -4.02
C SER A 216 21.41 12.73 -5.41
#